data_74f4f184a3e48d49b219948427bed08d
#
_entry.id   74f4f184a3e48d49b219948427bed08d
#
_cell.length_a   1.000
_cell.length_b   1.000
_cell.length_c   1.000
_cell.angle_alpha   90.00
_cell.angle_beta   90.00
_cell.angle_gamma   90.00
#
_symmetry.space_group_name_H-M   'P 1'
#
loop_
_entity.id
_entity.type
_entity.pdbx_description
1 polymer ?
#
loop_
_entity_poly.entity_id
_entity_poly.type
_entity_poly.pdbx_seq_one_letter_code
_entity_poly.pdbx_strand_id
1 'polypeptide(L)'
;MPVYDYAPDVRVIGEYLYFCASAKEKTCCFYRSKDPTREPFEKLEGQLSFWDPNLFFDDDGKLYFYWGCSDKEPIYGTELDPDSMKFLNEKKALITSHEEVRGYERAGEEHKAFDGKRNPPYLEGPWMTKYGGKYYLQYAIPGTEYNVYGDGVYVGETPLGPFKPARNNPYSYKPGGFVTGAGHGSTLQDKQGQYWHTSCLRISVNDKFERRLGLWKAGFDKDGELYCDQRYGDWPVALDAKPFDQPDWMLLSYGKKVRVSSGRGAEHITDENIRTFWKAGSCLPGQWVELDLGGIRAVYAVQINFQEDGIRQKLPEGETARILPDEERWLDTRQHYTRWLLEGSVDGADWFVLEDKRQCETDLPHDFIESEEGIELRFLRLTIEEVPFYVPPCISGLRVFGKSSGEKPS
;
A
#
# COMPACT_ATOMS: atom_id res chain seq x y z
N MET A 1 -19.67 -8.11 -16.66
CA MET A 1 -19.76 -8.02 -15.18
C MET A 1 -19.78 -6.54 -14.83
N PRO A 2 -20.72 -6.06 -14.01
CA PRO A 2 -20.61 -4.71 -13.48
C PRO A 2 -19.36 -4.60 -12.64
N VAL A 3 -18.63 -3.51 -12.78
CA VAL A 3 -17.45 -3.22 -11.95
C VAL A 3 -17.96 -2.62 -10.64
N TYR A 4 -17.67 -3.30 -9.55
CA TYR A 4 -17.85 -2.74 -8.20
C TYR A 4 -16.54 -2.10 -7.76
N ASP A 5 -16.64 -0.95 -7.07
CA ASP A 5 -15.53 -0.04 -6.94
C ASP A 5 -14.68 -0.26 -5.68
N TYR A 6 -15.18 -1.02 -4.70
CA TYR A 6 -14.59 -1.03 -3.36
C TYR A 6 -14.28 -2.43 -2.88
N ALA A 7 -13.09 -2.57 -2.28
CA ALA A 7 -12.64 -3.73 -1.53
C ALA A 7 -12.98 -5.09 -2.19
N PRO A 8 -12.42 -5.40 -3.36
CA PRO A 8 -12.68 -6.67 -4.01
C PRO A 8 -12.05 -7.83 -3.23
N ASP A 9 -12.76 -8.95 -3.12
CA ASP A 9 -12.18 -10.23 -2.74
C ASP A 9 -12.22 -11.23 -3.89
N VAL A 10 -11.15 -11.99 -4.03
CA VAL A 10 -10.96 -12.99 -5.07
C VAL A 10 -10.51 -14.29 -4.42
N ARG A 11 -11.26 -15.39 -4.65
CA ARG A 11 -10.94 -16.70 -4.10
C ARG A 11 -11.01 -17.80 -5.16
N VAL A 12 -10.04 -18.69 -5.11
CA VAL A 12 -10.10 -19.95 -5.88
C VAL A 12 -10.70 -21.01 -4.96
N ILE A 13 -11.83 -21.58 -5.36
CA ILE A 13 -12.54 -22.65 -4.65
C ILE A 13 -12.87 -23.74 -5.65
N GLY A 14 -12.25 -24.91 -5.50
CA GLY A 14 -12.36 -25.97 -6.48
C GLY A 14 -11.83 -25.52 -7.85
N GLU A 15 -12.67 -25.62 -8.88
CA GLU A 15 -12.31 -25.23 -10.26
C GLU A 15 -12.68 -23.79 -10.61
N TYR A 16 -13.26 -23.04 -9.68
CA TYR A 16 -13.77 -21.70 -9.92
C TYR A 16 -12.95 -20.62 -9.20
N LEU A 17 -12.79 -19.50 -9.88
CA LEU A 17 -12.41 -18.23 -9.30
C LEU A 17 -13.68 -17.47 -8.96
N TYR A 18 -13.87 -17.21 -7.67
CA TYR A 18 -14.97 -16.39 -7.17
C TYR A 18 -14.53 -14.94 -7.01
N PHE A 19 -15.44 -14.02 -7.25
CA PHE A 19 -15.24 -12.59 -7.12
C PHE A 19 -16.44 -11.95 -6.44
N CYS A 20 -16.17 -11.04 -5.50
CA CYS A 20 -17.16 -10.12 -4.96
C CYS A 20 -16.47 -8.77 -4.64
N ALA A 21 -17.25 -7.71 -4.61
CA ALA A 21 -16.80 -6.38 -4.24
C ALA A 21 -17.99 -5.54 -3.78
N SER A 22 -17.71 -4.49 -3.00
CA SER A 22 -18.73 -3.56 -2.53
C SER A 22 -19.03 -2.49 -3.57
N ALA A 23 -20.25 -1.98 -3.55
CA ALA A 23 -20.65 -0.79 -4.29
C ALA A 23 -21.55 0.06 -3.41
N LYS A 24 -21.30 1.37 -3.42
CA LYS A 24 -22.05 2.32 -2.60
C LYS A 24 -23.52 2.31 -2.98
N GLU A 25 -24.41 2.22 -1.98
CA GLU A 25 -25.87 2.27 -2.13
C GLU A 25 -26.48 1.21 -3.08
N LYS A 26 -25.77 0.11 -3.30
CA LYS A 26 -26.23 -0.97 -4.16
C LYS A 26 -26.19 -2.32 -3.46
N THR A 27 -27.10 -3.19 -3.85
CA THR A 27 -26.99 -4.61 -3.52
C THR A 27 -25.86 -5.23 -4.32
N CYS A 28 -24.94 -5.88 -3.65
CA CYS A 28 -23.78 -6.52 -4.25
C CYS A 28 -24.07 -7.97 -4.59
N CYS A 29 -23.34 -8.55 -5.51
CA CYS A 29 -23.49 -9.91 -5.98
C CYS A 29 -22.16 -10.65 -5.97
N PHE A 30 -22.24 -11.97 -5.96
CA PHE A 30 -21.10 -12.85 -6.19
C PHE A 30 -21.04 -13.26 -7.66
N TYR A 31 -19.83 -13.51 -8.12
CA TYR A 31 -19.54 -13.93 -9.48
C TYR A 31 -18.53 -15.07 -9.45
N ARG A 32 -18.56 -15.98 -10.43
CA ARG A 32 -17.53 -16.99 -10.61
C ARG A 32 -17.20 -17.24 -12.07
N SER A 33 -15.99 -17.71 -12.33
CA SER A 33 -15.53 -18.17 -13.65
C SER A 33 -14.52 -19.30 -13.46
N LYS A 34 -14.48 -20.24 -14.41
CA LYS A 34 -13.41 -21.26 -14.45
C LYS A 34 -12.15 -20.72 -15.08
N ASP A 35 -12.29 -19.86 -16.07
CA ASP A 35 -11.19 -19.19 -16.73
C ASP A 35 -11.57 -17.74 -17.09
N PRO A 36 -11.30 -16.78 -16.20
CA PRO A 36 -11.71 -15.39 -16.43
C PRO A 36 -11.03 -14.71 -17.63
N THR A 37 -10.01 -15.36 -18.22
CA THR A 37 -9.33 -14.88 -19.43
C THR A 37 -10.04 -15.31 -20.71
N ARG A 38 -10.89 -16.34 -20.65
CA ARG A 38 -11.52 -16.95 -21.82
C ARG A 38 -13.04 -16.92 -21.78
N GLU A 39 -13.61 -16.89 -20.58
CA GLU A 39 -15.06 -16.93 -20.40
C GLU A 39 -15.55 -15.83 -19.45
N PRO A 40 -16.77 -15.32 -19.65
CA PRO A 40 -17.33 -14.32 -18.77
C PRO A 40 -17.61 -14.89 -17.38
N PHE A 41 -17.63 -14.01 -16.37
CA PHE A 41 -18.09 -14.38 -15.04
C PHE A 41 -19.60 -14.69 -15.04
N GLU A 42 -19.95 -15.83 -14.48
CA GLU A 42 -21.33 -16.19 -14.13
C GLU A 42 -21.73 -15.39 -12.88
N LYS A 43 -22.90 -14.73 -12.94
CA LYS A 43 -23.51 -14.09 -11.79
C LYS A 43 -24.28 -15.12 -10.97
N LEU A 44 -23.99 -15.19 -9.67
CA LEU A 44 -24.70 -16.08 -8.75
C LEU A 44 -25.95 -15.40 -8.18
N GLU A 45 -26.91 -16.20 -7.71
CA GLU A 45 -28.20 -15.69 -7.22
C GLU A 45 -28.11 -14.86 -5.95
N GLY A 46 -27.13 -15.10 -5.07
CA GLY A 46 -26.96 -14.41 -3.81
C GLY A 46 -26.78 -12.92 -4.03
N GLN A 47 -27.64 -12.12 -3.41
CA GLN A 47 -27.60 -10.66 -3.45
C GLN A 47 -27.67 -10.13 -2.03
N LEU A 48 -26.65 -9.39 -1.62
CA LEU A 48 -26.49 -8.91 -0.26
C LEU A 48 -26.04 -7.45 -0.27
N SER A 49 -26.48 -6.69 0.72
CA SER A 49 -25.84 -5.43 1.05
C SER A 49 -24.67 -5.69 1.97
N PHE A 50 -23.45 -5.44 1.52
CA PHE A 50 -22.25 -5.60 2.31
C PHE A 50 -21.18 -4.58 1.94
N TRP A 51 -20.26 -4.35 2.87
CA TRP A 51 -19.03 -3.60 2.67
C TRP A 51 -17.85 -4.47 3.05
N ASP A 52 -16.75 -4.33 2.31
CA ASP A 52 -15.48 -5.00 2.56
C ASP A 52 -15.64 -6.52 2.74
N PRO A 53 -16.04 -7.21 1.69
CA PRO A 53 -16.33 -8.63 1.76
C PRO A 53 -15.06 -9.47 1.85
N ASN A 54 -15.15 -10.60 2.56
CA ASN A 54 -14.14 -11.65 2.53
C ASN A 54 -14.80 -13.03 2.48
N LEU A 55 -14.45 -13.83 1.49
CA LEU A 55 -14.84 -15.23 1.36
C LEU A 55 -13.75 -16.13 1.98
N PHE A 56 -14.15 -17.09 2.77
CA PHE A 56 -13.26 -18.09 3.33
C PHE A 56 -13.84 -19.48 3.13
N PHE A 57 -13.12 -20.32 2.37
CA PHE A 57 -13.47 -21.72 2.18
C PHE A 57 -12.62 -22.57 3.13
N ASP A 58 -13.28 -23.30 4.03
CA ASP A 58 -12.60 -24.09 5.06
C ASP A 58 -12.30 -25.51 4.56
N ASP A 59 -11.40 -26.21 5.28
CA ASP A 59 -10.97 -27.58 4.97
C ASP A 59 -12.11 -28.61 5.08
N ASP A 60 -13.18 -28.28 5.83
CA ASP A 60 -14.38 -29.11 5.96
C ASP A 60 -15.37 -28.96 4.79
N GLY A 61 -15.02 -28.14 3.79
CA GLY A 61 -15.81 -27.88 2.61
C GLY A 61 -16.91 -26.84 2.76
N LYS A 62 -16.93 -26.12 3.87
CA LYS A 62 -17.88 -25.05 4.13
C LYS A 62 -17.35 -23.70 3.67
N LEU A 63 -18.27 -22.85 3.25
CA LEU A 63 -17.96 -21.49 2.81
C LEU A 63 -18.46 -20.48 3.85
N TYR A 64 -17.57 -19.62 4.29
CA TYR A 64 -17.87 -18.55 5.22
C TYR A 64 -17.70 -17.18 4.55
N PHE A 65 -18.50 -16.23 4.99
CA PHE A 65 -18.50 -14.87 4.48
C PHE A 65 -18.41 -13.87 5.64
N TYR A 66 -17.46 -12.94 5.50
CA TYR A 66 -17.23 -11.87 6.48
C TYR A 66 -17.37 -10.53 5.78
N TRP A 67 -17.89 -9.53 6.50
CA TRP A 67 -18.02 -8.16 5.98
C TRP A 67 -18.17 -7.15 7.10
N GLY A 68 -17.89 -5.87 6.81
CA GLY A 68 -18.11 -4.75 7.70
C GLY A 68 -17.22 -3.58 7.38
N CYS A 69 -17.78 -2.38 7.46
CA CYS A 69 -17.08 -1.11 7.23
C CYS A 69 -17.91 -0.02 7.92
N SER A 70 -17.61 0.27 9.20
CA SER A 70 -18.45 1.18 10.00
C SER A 70 -17.74 1.71 11.25
N ASP A 71 -18.20 2.88 11.68
CA ASP A 71 -17.85 3.49 12.96
C ASP A 71 -18.74 2.99 14.13
N LYS A 72 -19.79 2.19 13.86
CA LYS A 72 -20.78 1.75 14.83
C LYS A 72 -21.11 0.28 14.75
N GLU A 73 -21.19 -0.25 13.54
CA GLU A 73 -21.58 -1.64 13.32
C GLU A 73 -20.37 -2.57 13.46
N PRO A 74 -20.57 -3.80 13.95
CA PRO A 74 -19.50 -4.78 14.05
C PRO A 74 -19.08 -5.34 12.69
N ILE A 75 -17.94 -6.03 12.66
CA ILE A 75 -17.65 -7.00 11.62
C ILE A 75 -18.60 -8.18 11.82
N TYR A 76 -19.29 -8.56 10.77
CA TYR A 76 -20.22 -9.67 10.73
C TYR A 76 -19.62 -10.90 10.05
N GLY A 77 -20.20 -12.06 10.34
CA GLY A 77 -19.90 -13.29 9.60
C GLY A 77 -21.09 -14.25 9.59
N THR A 78 -21.11 -15.11 8.57
CA THR A 78 -22.10 -16.17 8.42
C THR A 78 -21.56 -17.30 7.54
N GLU A 79 -22.23 -18.44 7.51
CA GLU A 79 -21.99 -19.53 6.56
C GLU A 79 -22.86 -19.32 5.32
N LEU A 80 -22.28 -19.53 4.13
CA LEU A 80 -22.97 -19.47 2.85
C LEU A 80 -23.15 -20.86 2.26
N ASP A 81 -24.23 -21.03 1.53
CA ASP A 81 -24.37 -22.10 0.57
C ASP A 81 -23.45 -21.83 -0.64
N PRO A 82 -22.49 -22.71 -0.94
CA PRO A 82 -21.47 -22.44 -1.97
C PRO A 82 -22.03 -22.39 -3.40
N ASP A 83 -23.20 -22.97 -3.65
CA ASP A 83 -23.80 -22.98 -4.99
C ASP A 83 -24.65 -21.73 -5.24
N SER A 84 -25.44 -21.30 -4.26
CA SER A 84 -26.37 -20.18 -4.39
C SER A 84 -25.87 -18.89 -3.75
N MET A 85 -24.82 -18.94 -2.94
CA MET A 85 -24.29 -17.81 -2.15
C MET A 85 -25.34 -17.19 -1.20
N LYS A 86 -26.32 -17.95 -0.78
CA LYS A 86 -27.31 -17.52 0.21
C LYS A 86 -26.85 -17.85 1.62
N PHE A 87 -27.29 -17.06 2.57
CA PHE A 87 -27.04 -17.32 3.98
C PHE A 87 -27.69 -18.64 4.40
N LEU A 88 -26.90 -19.52 5.01
CA LEU A 88 -27.41 -20.73 5.66
C LEU A 88 -27.86 -20.46 7.11
N ASN A 89 -27.32 -19.43 7.72
CA ASN A 89 -27.60 -19.04 9.11
C ASN A 89 -27.80 -17.53 9.20
N GLU A 90 -28.33 -17.05 10.31
CA GLU A 90 -28.33 -15.62 10.62
C GLU A 90 -26.91 -15.08 10.75
N LYS A 91 -26.72 -13.79 10.38
CA LYS A 91 -25.45 -13.11 10.56
C LYS A 91 -25.10 -13.00 12.04
N LYS A 92 -23.83 -13.19 12.37
CA LYS A 92 -23.29 -13.07 13.72
C LYS A 92 -22.36 -11.88 13.81
N ALA A 93 -22.52 -11.06 14.85
CA ALA A 93 -21.55 -10.03 15.19
C ALA A 93 -20.28 -10.70 15.77
N LEU A 94 -19.12 -10.41 15.18
CA LEU A 94 -17.85 -11.08 15.50
C LEU A 94 -16.85 -10.18 16.22
N ILE A 95 -16.64 -8.96 15.69
CA ILE A 95 -15.68 -7.99 16.23
C ILE A 95 -16.36 -6.63 16.35
N THR A 96 -16.15 -5.98 17.49
CA THR A 96 -16.47 -4.56 17.73
C THR A 96 -15.22 -3.82 18.16
N SER A 97 -15.16 -2.50 17.95
CA SER A 97 -14.07 -1.68 18.47
C SER A 97 -14.12 -1.56 20.00
N HIS A 98 -12.96 -1.40 20.60
CA HIS A 98 -12.77 -1.14 22.01
C HIS A 98 -11.60 -0.18 22.22
N GLU A 99 -11.66 0.97 21.60
CA GLU A 99 -10.57 1.97 21.58
C GLU A 99 -10.27 2.56 22.96
N GLU A 100 -11.17 2.38 23.94
CA GLU A 100 -10.93 2.75 25.34
C GLU A 100 -9.90 1.81 26.03
N VAL A 101 -9.80 0.57 25.55
CA VAL A 101 -8.85 -0.45 26.03
C VAL A 101 -7.69 -0.62 25.05
N ARG A 102 -8.00 -0.60 23.75
CA ARG A 102 -7.01 -0.79 22.68
C ARG A 102 -6.73 0.55 21.99
N GLY A 103 -5.72 1.26 22.48
CA GLY A 103 -5.36 2.60 22.00
C GLY A 103 -5.04 2.68 20.51
N TYR A 104 -4.57 1.59 19.90
CA TYR A 104 -4.32 1.50 18.47
C TYR A 104 -5.58 1.54 17.61
N GLU A 105 -6.76 1.33 18.17
CA GLU A 105 -8.05 1.47 17.50
C GLU A 105 -8.54 2.94 17.45
N ARG A 106 -7.88 3.85 18.14
CA ARG A 106 -8.27 5.28 18.15
C ARG A 106 -8.03 5.92 16.81
N ALA A 107 -9.06 6.57 16.28
CA ALA A 107 -8.95 7.37 15.07
C ALA A 107 -8.14 8.65 15.30
N GLY A 108 -7.57 9.17 14.21
CA GLY A 108 -6.78 10.37 14.19
C GLY A 108 -5.31 10.13 13.86
N GLU A 109 -4.66 11.13 13.30
CA GLU A 109 -3.23 11.11 13.04
C GLU A 109 -2.49 10.90 14.37
N GLU A 110 -1.55 9.97 14.44
CA GLU A 110 -0.86 9.56 15.69
C GLU A 110 -1.83 9.10 16.80
N HIS A 111 -3.02 8.58 16.46
CA HIS A 111 -4.10 8.27 17.40
C HIS A 111 -4.57 9.46 18.24
N LYS A 112 -4.29 10.68 17.79
CA LYS A 112 -4.68 11.91 18.49
C LYS A 112 -6.05 12.39 18.01
N ALA A 113 -6.85 12.87 18.96
CA ALA A 113 -8.13 13.50 18.65
C ALA A 113 -7.92 14.77 17.82
N PHE A 114 -8.77 14.98 16.83
CA PHE A 114 -8.80 16.21 16.05
C PHE A 114 -9.53 17.30 16.85
N ASP A 115 -8.96 18.49 16.98
CA ASP A 115 -9.54 19.65 17.69
C ASP A 115 -10.13 19.34 19.08
N GLY A 116 -9.48 18.45 19.83
CA GLY A 116 -9.96 18.04 21.15
C GLY A 116 -11.25 17.20 21.15
N LYS A 117 -11.76 16.85 19.97
CA LYS A 117 -12.89 15.94 19.79
C LYS A 117 -12.37 14.54 19.47
N ARG A 118 -12.92 13.55 20.16
CA ARG A 118 -12.64 12.14 19.88
C ARG A 118 -13.36 11.72 18.59
N ASN A 119 -12.61 11.30 17.60
CA ASN A 119 -13.18 10.65 16.43
C ASN A 119 -13.58 9.23 16.80
N PRO A 120 -14.73 8.74 16.32
CA PRO A 120 -15.08 7.34 16.50
C PRO A 120 -14.08 6.46 15.76
N PRO A 121 -13.75 5.27 16.29
CA PRO A 121 -12.97 4.29 15.56
C PRO A 121 -13.75 3.81 14.34
N TYR A 122 -13.04 3.28 13.35
CA TYR A 122 -13.66 2.77 12.14
C TYR A 122 -13.13 1.35 11.87
N LEU A 123 -14.02 0.36 11.88
CA LEU A 123 -13.66 -1.03 11.61
C LEU A 123 -14.05 -1.41 10.20
N GLU A 124 -13.12 -2.06 9.49
CA GLU A 124 -13.36 -2.49 8.12
C GLU A 124 -12.48 -3.68 7.74
N GLY A 125 -12.57 -4.14 6.49
CA GLY A 125 -11.64 -5.04 5.86
C GLY A 125 -11.39 -6.37 6.56
N PRO A 126 -12.43 -7.17 6.91
CA PRO A 126 -12.21 -8.47 7.51
C PRO A 126 -11.46 -9.40 6.55
N TRP A 127 -10.53 -10.18 7.09
CA TRP A 127 -9.83 -11.22 6.36
C TRP A 127 -9.59 -12.43 7.23
N MET A 128 -10.04 -13.61 6.82
CA MET A 128 -9.86 -14.84 7.57
C MET A 128 -8.67 -15.65 7.07
N THR A 129 -7.83 -16.06 8.02
CA THR A 129 -6.74 -17.02 7.80
C THR A 129 -6.86 -18.16 8.80
N LYS A 130 -6.63 -19.40 8.37
CA LYS A 130 -6.58 -20.58 9.25
C LYS A 130 -5.13 -21.03 9.41
N TYR A 131 -4.72 -21.27 10.66
CA TYR A 131 -3.39 -21.80 10.98
C TYR A 131 -3.42 -22.62 12.26
N GLY A 132 -2.79 -23.82 12.26
CA GLY A 132 -2.70 -24.68 13.43
C GLY A 132 -4.05 -25.06 14.05
N GLY A 133 -5.10 -25.18 13.22
CA GLY A 133 -6.47 -25.50 13.66
C GLY A 133 -7.22 -24.31 14.27
N LYS A 134 -6.63 -23.11 14.28
CA LYS A 134 -7.27 -21.88 14.77
C LYS A 134 -7.60 -20.93 13.62
N TYR A 135 -8.53 -20.03 13.88
CA TYR A 135 -9.06 -19.05 12.95
C TYR A 135 -8.65 -17.64 13.36
N TYR A 136 -7.99 -16.93 12.44
CA TYR A 136 -7.43 -15.59 12.63
C TYR A 136 -8.24 -14.60 11.82
N LEU A 137 -9.20 -13.94 12.46
CA LEU A 137 -10.01 -12.90 11.82
C LEU A 137 -9.28 -11.57 11.96
N GLN A 138 -8.66 -11.13 10.87
CA GLN A 138 -7.98 -9.85 10.72
C GLN A 138 -9.02 -8.76 10.44
N TYR A 139 -8.72 -7.52 10.79
CA TYR A 139 -9.57 -6.36 10.56
C TYR A 139 -8.75 -5.09 10.51
N ALA A 140 -9.16 -4.13 9.69
CA ALA A 140 -8.46 -2.85 9.55
C ALA A 140 -9.05 -1.76 10.43
N ILE A 141 -8.20 -0.91 10.96
CA ILE A 141 -8.51 0.26 11.77
C ILE A 141 -7.35 1.27 11.75
N PRO A 142 -7.57 2.54 12.15
CA PRO A 142 -8.84 3.21 12.40
C PRO A 142 -9.43 3.89 11.16
N GLY A 143 -8.75 3.86 10.02
CA GLY A 143 -9.18 4.49 8.78
C GLY A 143 -8.01 4.88 7.89
N THR A 144 -8.19 4.74 6.59
CA THR A 144 -7.15 4.87 5.55
C THR A 144 -6.54 6.26 5.43
N GLU A 145 -7.22 7.30 5.94
CA GLU A 145 -6.73 8.67 5.94
C GLU A 145 -5.64 8.96 6.97
N TYR A 146 -5.42 8.05 7.93
CA TYR A 146 -4.46 8.26 9.02
C TYR A 146 -3.15 7.51 8.78
N ASN A 147 -2.04 8.07 9.27
CA ASN A 147 -0.74 7.39 9.23
C ASN A 147 -0.74 6.09 10.05
N VAL A 148 -1.60 6.00 11.04
CA VAL A 148 -1.78 4.86 11.96
C VAL A 148 -2.71 3.78 11.42
N TYR A 149 -3.13 3.86 10.15
CA TYR A 149 -3.92 2.80 9.53
C TYR A 149 -3.19 1.48 9.57
N GLY A 150 -3.81 0.46 10.15
CA GLY A 150 -3.18 -0.82 10.39
C GLY A 150 -4.20 -1.95 10.55
N ASP A 151 -3.70 -3.16 10.74
CA ASP A 151 -4.54 -4.35 10.95
C ASP A 151 -4.32 -4.97 12.32
N GLY A 152 -5.44 -5.19 13.00
CA GLY A 152 -5.50 -6.04 14.17
C GLY A 152 -5.97 -7.46 13.81
N VAL A 153 -5.90 -8.37 14.75
CA VAL A 153 -6.37 -9.75 14.57
C VAL A 153 -6.99 -10.31 15.84
N TYR A 154 -8.08 -11.04 15.66
CA TYR A 154 -8.73 -11.83 16.69
C TYR A 154 -8.57 -13.32 16.38
N VAL A 155 -8.45 -14.14 17.40
CA VAL A 155 -8.25 -15.60 17.27
C VAL A 155 -9.42 -16.34 17.88
N GLY A 156 -9.92 -17.37 17.18
CA GLY A 156 -11.01 -18.24 17.60
C GLY A 156 -10.73 -19.70 17.30
N GLU A 157 -11.50 -20.58 17.92
CA GLU A 157 -11.44 -22.03 17.70
C GLU A 157 -12.41 -22.48 16.58
N THR A 158 -13.29 -21.59 16.14
CA THR A 158 -14.23 -21.84 15.02
C THR A 158 -14.28 -20.64 14.09
N PRO A 159 -14.68 -20.81 12.82
CA PRO A 159 -14.71 -19.72 11.83
C PRO A 159 -15.69 -18.58 12.18
N LEU A 160 -16.68 -18.86 13.02
CA LEU A 160 -17.64 -17.86 13.53
C LEU A 160 -17.45 -17.55 15.02
N GLY A 161 -16.25 -17.81 15.55
CA GLY A 161 -15.84 -17.53 16.92
C GLY A 161 -16.58 -18.39 17.98
N PRO A 162 -16.53 -18.00 19.27
CA PRO A 162 -16.13 -16.69 19.76
C PRO A 162 -14.65 -16.36 19.52
N PHE A 163 -14.39 -15.09 19.25
CA PHE A 163 -13.04 -14.58 19.01
C PHE A 163 -12.50 -13.82 20.22
N LYS A 164 -11.16 -13.87 20.40
CA LYS A 164 -10.42 -13.08 21.38
C LYS A 164 -9.31 -12.31 20.67
N PRO A 165 -9.02 -11.05 21.07
CA PRO A 165 -7.91 -10.31 20.48
C PRO A 165 -6.60 -11.07 20.70
N ALA A 166 -5.77 -11.15 19.66
CA ALA A 166 -4.43 -11.69 19.77
C ALA A 166 -3.53 -10.82 20.64
N ARG A 167 -2.47 -11.41 21.19
CA ARG A 167 -1.52 -10.66 22.03
C ARG A 167 -0.64 -9.73 21.21
N ASN A 168 -0.31 -10.14 19.98
CA ASN A 168 0.49 -9.37 19.05
C ASN A 168 -0.40 -8.44 18.20
N ASN A 169 -1.00 -7.43 18.82
CA ASN A 169 -1.87 -6.46 18.16
C ASN A 169 -1.36 -5.02 18.36
N PRO A 170 -1.43 -4.16 17.32
CA PRO A 170 -1.75 -4.50 15.92
C PRO A 170 -0.61 -5.32 15.30
N TYR A 171 -0.92 -6.33 14.50
CA TYR A 171 0.09 -7.20 13.90
C TYR A 171 0.68 -6.61 12.59
N SER A 172 -0.07 -5.76 11.91
CA SER A 172 0.37 -4.97 10.76
C SER A 172 0.20 -3.49 11.08
N TYR A 173 1.32 -2.78 11.28
CA TYR A 173 1.29 -1.41 11.76
C TYR A 173 2.55 -0.64 11.41
N LYS A 174 2.42 0.38 10.54
CA LYS A 174 3.54 1.19 10.04
C LYS A 174 3.20 2.68 10.05
N PRO A 175 3.22 3.32 11.24
CA PRO A 175 2.83 4.74 11.37
C PRO A 175 3.91 5.72 10.92
N GLY A 176 5.14 5.26 10.68
CA GLY A 176 6.29 6.06 10.28
C GLY A 176 7.10 5.41 9.17
N GLY A 177 8.20 6.06 8.78
CA GLY A 177 9.03 5.74 7.63
C GLY A 177 8.62 6.53 6.40
N PHE A 178 9.22 6.23 5.25
CA PHE A 178 8.96 6.96 4.01
C PHE A 178 7.49 6.91 3.61
N VAL A 179 6.88 5.72 3.63
CA VAL A 179 5.45 5.52 3.39
C VAL A 179 4.78 5.01 4.65
N THR A 180 3.63 5.54 4.98
CA THR A 180 2.87 5.20 6.18
C THR A 180 1.56 4.47 5.87
N GLY A 181 0.96 3.89 6.90
CA GLY A 181 -0.23 3.05 6.78
C GLY A 181 0.15 1.58 6.53
N ALA A 182 -0.74 0.67 6.85
CA ALA A 182 -0.56 -0.76 6.63
C ALA A 182 -1.86 -1.53 6.89
N GLY A 183 -3.00 -0.90 6.59
CA GLY A 183 -4.32 -1.44 6.88
C GLY A 183 -5.09 -1.98 5.69
N HIS A 184 -6.20 -2.63 5.97
CA HIS A 184 -7.10 -3.32 5.05
C HIS A 184 -6.35 -4.34 4.20
N GLY A 185 -5.62 -5.17 4.90
CA GLY A 185 -4.69 -6.11 4.29
C GLY A 185 -5.27 -7.50 4.11
N SER A 186 -4.52 -8.29 3.36
CA SER A 186 -4.80 -9.70 3.09
C SER A 186 -3.56 -10.52 3.39
N THR A 187 -3.69 -11.55 4.22
CA THR A 187 -2.60 -12.49 4.49
C THR A 187 -2.80 -13.76 3.67
N LEU A 188 -1.80 -14.13 2.90
CA LEU A 188 -1.83 -15.30 2.04
C LEU A 188 -0.52 -16.09 2.15
N GLN A 189 -0.58 -17.38 1.84
CA GLN A 189 0.59 -18.25 1.75
C GLN A 189 0.90 -18.53 0.30
N ASP A 190 2.16 -18.36 -0.09
CA ASP A 190 2.62 -18.70 -1.43
C ASP A 190 2.84 -20.21 -1.60
N LYS A 191 3.19 -20.63 -2.83
CA LYS A 191 3.45 -22.05 -3.16
C LYS A 191 4.69 -22.62 -2.46
N GLN A 192 5.58 -21.78 -1.94
CA GLN A 192 6.77 -22.14 -1.19
C GLN A 192 6.51 -22.26 0.31
N GLY A 193 5.29 -21.90 0.76
CA GLY A 193 4.89 -21.93 2.16
C GLY A 193 5.20 -20.64 2.92
N GLN A 194 5.75 -19.59 2.26
CA GLN A 194 5.97 -18.29 2.87
C GLN A 194 4.64 -17.52 2.96
N TYR A 195 4.36 -16.95 4.12
CA TYR A 195 3.24 -16.03 4.30
C TYR A 195 3.64 -14.61 3.88
N TRP A 196 2.71 -13.97 3.22
CA TRP A 196 2.78 -12.59 2.78
C TRP A 196 1.56 -11.83 3.27
N HIS A 197 1.77 -10.59 3.64
CA HIS A 197 0.70 -9.65 3.96
C HIS A 197 0.73 -8.48 2.99
N THR A 198 -0.41 -8.22 2.37
CA THR A 198 -0.60 -7.03 1.51
C THR A 198 -1.46 -6.03 2.25
N SER A 199 -1.24 -4.75 2.05
CA SER A 199 -2.11 -3.71 2.61
C SER A 199 -2.02 -2.40 1.85
N CYS A 200 -2.89 -1.46 2.20
CA CYS A 200 -2.89 -0.12 1.62
C CYS A 200 -1.85 0.77 2.29
N LEU A 201 -1.03 1.45 1.46
CA LEU A 201 -0.11 2.48 1.88
C LEU A 201 -0.64 3.86 1.50
N ARG A 202 -0.52 4.83 2.40
CA ARG A 202 -0.89 6.22 2.18
C ARG A 202 0.27 6.98 1.57
N ILE A 203 0.12 7.49 0.36
CA ILE A 203 1.18 8.16 -0.37
C ILE A 203 0.90 9.63 -0.70
N SER A 204 -0.35 10.00 -0.91
CA SER A 204 -0.72 11.33 -1.38
C SER A 204 -0.95 12.33 -0.25
N VAL A 205 -0.65 13.60 -0.52
CA VAL A 205 -1.03 14.74 0.30
C VAL A 205 -2.29 15.43 -0.21
N ASN A 206 -2.65 15.19 -1.46
CA ASN A 206 -3.76 15.85 -2.14
C ASN A 206 -5.07 15.06 -2.05
N ASP A 207 -4.98 13.75 -2.09
CA ASP A 207 -6.12 12.85 -1.98
C ASP A 207 -5.85 11.73 -0.96
N LYS A 208 -6.62 11.73 0.14
CA LYS A 208 -6.50 10.73 1.21
C LYS A 208 -6.78 9.30 0.75
N PHE A 209 -7.47 9.13 -0.38
CA PHE A 209 -7.77 7.83 -0.96
C PHE A 209 -6.80 7.40 -2.06
N GLU A 210 -5.83 8.22 -2.42
CA GLU A 210 -4.74 7.78 -3.26
C GLU A 210 -3.77 6.92 -2.47
N ARG A 211 -3.69 5.63 -2.82
CA ARG A 211 -2.96 4.61 -2.08
C ARG A 211 -2.10 3.77 -3.01
N ARG A 212 -1.11 3.12 -2.42
CA ARG A 212 -0.32 2.07 -3.09
C ARG A 212 -0.43 0.77 -2.31
N LEU A 213 -0.12 -0.32 -2.99
CA LEU A 213 -0.06 -1.63 -2.39
C LEU A 213 1.29 -1.82 -1.69
N GLY A 214 1.24 -2.16 -0.41
CA GLY A 214 2.37 -2.68 0.33
C GLY A 214 2.39 -4.20 0.30
N LEU A 215 3.57 -4.79 0.33
CA LEU A 215 3.77 -6.23 0.41
C LEU A 215 4.88 -6.52 1.41
N TRP A 216 4.56 -7.30 2.44
CA TRP A 216 5.50 -7.66 3.50
C TRP A 216 5.50 -9.15 3.78
N LYS A 217 6.62 -9.64 4.26
CA LYS A 217 6.71 -10.98 4.80
C LYS A 217 5.95 -11.08 6.10
N ALA A 218 5.16 -12.13 6.23
CA ALA A 218 4.36 -12.41 7.40
C ALA A 218 4.53 -13.87 7.82
N GLY A 219 3.94 -14.25 8.92
CA GLY A 219 3.97 -15.63 9.39
C GLY A 219 3.37 -15.79 10.76
N PHE A 220 3.52 -17.00 11.29
CA PHE A 220 3.14 -17.34 12.65
C PHE A 220 4.39 -17.70 13.44
N ASP A 221 4.49 -17.16 14.65
CA ASP A 221 5.59 -17.52 15.53
C ASP A 221 5.37 -18.90 16.18
N LYS A 222 6.32 -19.33 17.03
CA LYS A 222 6.26 -20.61 17.75
C LYS A 222 5.05 -20.76 18.69
N ASP A 223 4.45 -19.65 19.11
CA ASP A 223 3.28 -19.62 19.98
C ASP A 223 1.97 -19.49 19.18
N GLY A 224 2.07 -19.42 17.84
CA GLY A 224 0.97 -19.27 16.93
C GLY A 224 0.44 -17.83 16.82
N GLU A 225 1.23 -16.83 17.21
CA GLU A 225 0.84 -15.44 17.01
C GLU A 225 1.18 -14.99 15.58
N LEU A 226 0.19 -14.40 14.91
CA LEU A 226 0.40 -13.82 13.59
C LEU A 226 1.27 -12.56 13.69
N TYR A 227 2.28 -12.45 12.82
CA TYR A 227 3.14 -11.28 12.70
C TYR A 227 3.29 -10.81 11.26
N CYS A 228 3.66 -9.54 11.09
CA CYS A 228 4.04 -8.93 9.83
C CYS A 228 5.38 -8.19 10.01
N ASP A 229 6.37 -8.49 9.18
CA ASP A 229 7.67 -7.83 9.24
C ASP A 229 7.68 -6.56 8.38
N GLN A 230 7.51 -5.41 9.02
CA GLN A 230 7.44 -4.10 8.39
C GLN A 230 8.62 -3.18 8.73
N ARG A 231 9.65 -3.68 9.41
CA ARG A 231 10.80 -2.88 9.90
C ARG A 231 11.47 -2.12 8.76
N TYR A 232 11.61 -2.74 7.61
CA TYR A 232 12.20 -2.18 6.39
C TYR A 232 11.20 -2.23 5.22
N GLY A 233 9.90 -2.05 5.51
CA GLY A 233 8.82 -2.30 4.57
C GLY A 233 8.77 -1.38 3.35
N ASP A 234 9.53 -0.29 3.36
CA ASP A 234 9.70 0.64 2.24
C ASP A 234 11.15 0.71 1.72
N TRP A 235 11.96 -0.29 2.07
CA TRP A 235 13.32 -0.47 1.57
C TRP A 235 13.38 -1.62 0.56
N PRO A 236 14.39 -1.64 -0.33
CA PRO A 236 14.63 -2.80 -1.18
C PRO A 236 14.87 -4.07 -0.36
N VAL A 237 14.16 -5.13 -0.70
CA VAL A 237 14.23 -6.42 -0.01
C VAL A 237 14.43 -7.52 -1.02
N ALA A 238 15.41 -8.40 -0.79
CA ALA A 238 15.57 -9.62 -1.59
C ALA A 238 14.34 -10.52 -1.40
N LEU A 239 13.81 -11.07 -2.51
CA LEU A 239 12.60 -11.90 -2.47
C LEU A 239 12.80 -13.19 -1.66
N ASP A 240 14.00 -13.74 -1.64
CA ASP A 240 14.39 -14.95 -0.90
C ASP A 240 14.79 -14.69 0.55
N ALA A 241 14.97 -13.41 0.97
CA ALA A 241 15.23 -13.08 2.37
C ALA A 241 14.12 -13.62 3.27
N LYS A 242 14.46 -14.07 4.47
CA LYS A 242 13.48 -14.54 5.46
C LYS A 242 12.88 -13.38 6.26
N PRO A 243 11.71 -13.56 6.89
CA PRO A 243 11.23 -12.59 7.86
C PRO A 243 12.32 -12.30 8.91
N PHE A 244 12.44 -11.02 9.26
CA PHE A 244 13.43 -10.49 10.21
C PHE A 244 14.91 -10.53 9.80
N ASP A 245 15.24 -10.93 8.57
CA ASP A 245 16.58 -10.73 8.02
C ASP A 245 16.90 -9.21 7.95
N GLN A 246 18.17 -8.88 7.99
CA GLN A 246 18.63 -7.51 7.78
C GLN A 246 18.64 -7.19 6.28
N PRO A 247 18.37 -5.94 5.87
CA PRO A 247 18.51 -5.57 4.47
C PRO A 247 19.97 -5.61 4.04
N ASP A 248 20.19 -6.00 2.79
CA ASP A 248 21.54 -6.02 2.20
C ASP A 248 22.13 -4.62 2.02
N TRP A 249 21.28 -3.63 1.83
CA TRP A 249 21.65 -2.24 1.59
C TRP A 249 21.04 -1.32 2.62
N MET A 250 21.83 -0.36 3.07
CA MET A 250 21.39 0.67 3.99
C MET A 250 20.94 1.93 3.24
N LEU A 251 20.02 2.68 3.80
CA LEU A 251 19.65 3.99 3.29
C LEU A 251 20.78 5.01 3.54
N LEU A 252 21.41 5.49 2.46
CA LEU A 252 22.55 6.37 2.49
C LEU A 252 22.18 7.87 2.43
N SER A 253 20.98 8.16 1.93
CA SER A 253 20.52 9.53 1.65
C SER A 253 19.86 10.24 2.82
N TYR A 254 19.45 9.55 3.90
CA TYR A 254 18.71 10.16 5.01
C TYR A 254 19.44 11.36 5.62
N GLY A 255 18.76 12.50 5.68
CA GLY A 255 19.27 13.74 6.26
C GLY A 255 20.50 14.34 5.55
N LYS A 256 20.79 13.92 4.31
CA LYS A 256 21.93 14.42 3.54
C LYS A 256 21.67 15.78 2.92
N LYS A 257 22.76 16.50 2.60
CA LYS A 257 22.68 17.82 1.98
C LYS A 257 22.18 17.73 0.55
N VAL A 258 21.21 18.56 0.26
CA VAL A 258 20.65 18.70 -1.10
C VAL A 258 20.82 20.14 -1.58
N ARG A 259 21.24 20.30 -2.85
CA ARG A 259 21.16 21.55 -3.60
C ARG A 259 20.14 21.41 -4.71
N VAL A 260 19.48 22.47 -5.06
CA VAL A 260 18.43 22.48 -6.10
C VAL A 260 18.61 23.67 -7.03
N SER A 261 18.12 23.55 -8.26
CA SER A 261 18.16 24.62 -9.27
C SER A 261 17.35 25.84 -8.84
N SER A 262 16.22 25.62 -8.20
CA SER A 262 15.25 26.66 -7.85
C SER A 262 14.23 26.12 -6.84
N GLY A 263 13.30 26.97 -6.39
CA GLY A 263 12.15 26.55 -5.60
C GLY A 263 12.40 26.46 -4.11
N ARG A 264 11.67 25.58 -3.42
CA ARG A 264 11.65 25.47 -1.97
C ARG A 264 11.47 24.05 -1.47
N GLY A 265 11.86 23.75 -0.24
CA GLY A 265 11.65 22.44 0.39
C GLY A 265 12.72 21.42 0.01
N ALA A 266 13.94 21.85 -0.33
CA ALA A 266 15.04 20.94 -0.70
C ALA A 266 15.36 19.92 0.41
N GLU A 267 15.19 20.30 1.67
CA GLU A 267 15.36 19.45 2.85
C GLU A 267 14.42 18.25 2.90
N HIS A 268 13.27 18.34 2.22
CA HIS A 268 12.27 17.27 2.17
C HIS A 268 12.63 16.12 1.24
N ILE A 269 13.63 16.29 0.40
CA ILE A 269 14.05 15.22 -0.53
C ILE A 269 14.67 14.03 0.21
N THR A 270 15.20 14.27 1.43
CA THR A 270 15.93 13.28 2.23
C THR A 270 15.40 13.12 3.65
N ASP A 271 14.19 13.58 3.94
CA ASP A 271 13.57 13.53 5.28
C ASP A 271 12.81 12.22 5.57
N GLU A 272 12.75 11.30 4.60
CA GLU A 272 12.03 10.03 4.70
C GLU A 272 10.52 10.21 4.96
N ASN A 273 9.91 11.16 4.28
CA ASN A 273 8.47 11.37 4.33
C ASN A 273 7.90 11.65 2.94
N ILE A 274 7.20 10.69 2.35
CA ILE A 274 6.64 10.79 1.00
C ILE A 274 5.67 11.97 0.82
N ARG A 275 5.10 12.51 1.92
CA ARG A 275 4.11 13.59 1.90
C ARG A 275 4.71 14.99 1.97
N THR A 276 6.00 15.10 2.21
CA THR A 276 6.77 16.34 2.11
C THR A 276 7.58 16.32 0.82
N PHE A 277 7.83 17.47 0.23
CA PHE A 277 8.51 17.50 -1.07
C PHE A 277 9.21 18.83 -1.35
N TRP A 278 10.26 18.77 -2.15
CA TRP A 278 10.76 19.91 -2.89
C TRP A 278 9.84 20.22 -4.06
N LYS A 279 9.57 21.51 -4.28
CA LYS A 279 8.88 22.01 -5.48
C LYS A 279 9.77 23.00 -6.20
N ALA A 280 10.05 22.75 -7.47
CA ALA A 280 10.81 23.66 -8.32
C ALA A 280 10.12 25.02 -8.48
N GLY A 281 10.89 26.05 -8.72
CA GLY A 281 10.36 27.41 -8.97
C GLY A 281 9.80 27.61 -10.38
N SER A 282 9.98 26.63 -11.30
CA SER A 282 9.59 26.71 -12.69
C SER A 282 9.20 25.33 -13.22
N CYS A 283 8.30 25.31 -14.21
CA CYS A 283 7.94 24.12 -14.99
C CYS A 283 8.84 23.93 -16.25
N LEU A 284 9.82 24.80 -16.45
CA LEU A 284 10.73 24.68 -17.61
C LEU A 284 11.67 23.49 -17.42
N PRO A 285 12.03 22.79 -18.51
CA PRO A 285 13.02 21.72 -18.51
C PRO A 285 14.35 22.13 -17.88
N GLY A 286 15.10 21.15 -17.36
CA GLY A 286 16.40 21.36 -16.75
C GLY A 286 16.35 21.77 -15.28
N GLN A 287 15.23 21.58 -14.59
CA GLN A 287 15.22 21.67 -13.12
C GLN A 287 16.02 20.50 -12.53
N TRP A 288 16.85 20.77 -11.52
CA TRP A 288 17.71 19.71 -10.99
C TRP A 288 17.77 19.68 -9.46
N VAL A 289 18.07 18.50 -8.98
CA VAL A 289 18.38 18.18 -7.57
C VAL A 289 19.77 17.55 -7.54
N GLU A 290 20.63 18.00 -6.63
CA GLU A 290 21.95 17.43 -6.39
C GLU A 290 22.09 17.02 -4.93
N LEU A 291 22.41 15.75 -4.68
CA LEU A 291 22.55 15.13 -3.38
C LEU A 291 24.04 14.84 -3.09
N ASP A 292 24.55 15.24 -1.92
CA ASP A 292 25.87 14.88 -1.41
C ASP A 292 25.75 13.83 -0.30
N LEU A 293 26.22 12.61 -0.55
CA LEU A 293 26.22 11.51 0.41
C LEU A 293 27.21 11.71 1.59
N GLY A 294 28.03 12.78 1.53
CA GLY A 294 29.00 13.12 2.57
C GLY A 294 30.31 12.32 2.50
N GLY A 295 30.46 11.48 1.52
CA GLY A 295 31.65 10.66 1.23
C GLY A 295 31.35 9.65 0.14
N ILE A 296 32.39 9.02 -0.42
CA ILE A 296 32.23 7.97 -1.41
C ILE A 296 31.52 6.77 -0.78
N ARG A 297 30.55 6.22 -1.49
CA ARG A 297 29.72 5.06 -1.09
C ARG A 297 29.57 4.12 -2.29
N ALA A 298 29.46 2.83 -2.00
CA ALA A 298 29.01 1.85 -2.99
C ALA A 298 27.48 1.88 -3.08
N VAL A 299 26.95 2.51 -4.11
CA VAL A 299 25.52 2.66 -4.34
C VAL A 299 25.02 1.51 -5.20
N TYR A 300 24.03 0.79 -4.71
CA TYR A 300 23.41 -0.36 -5.36
C TYR A 300 22.03 -0.05 -5.91
N ALA A 301 21.30 0.89 -5.30
CA ALA A 301 20.01 1.29 -5.81
C ALA A 301 19.70 2.76 -5.55
N VAL A 302 18.92 3.35 -6.47
CA VAL A 302 18.36 4.69 -6.35
C VAL A 302 16.86 4.62 -6.60
N GLN A 303 16.08 5.12 -5.65
CA GLN A 303 14.64 5.29 -5.80
C GLN A 303 14.33 6.78 -5.96
N ILE A 304 13.61 7.11 -7.03
CA ILE A 304 13.14 8.46 -7.31
C ILE A 304 11.64 8.47 -7.08
N ASN A 305 11.15 9.41 -6.29
CA ASN A 305 9.72 9.56 -6.02
C ASN A 305 9.28 10.98 -6.35
N PHE A 306 8.57 11.11 -7.46
CA PHE A 306 7.90 12.34 -7.85
C PHE A 306 6.61 12.50 -7.06
N GLN A 307 6.27 13.74 -6.72
CA GLN A 307 5.02 14.11 -6.07
C GLN A 307 4.25 15.05 -6.99
N GLU A 308 2.94 14.94 -6.96
CA GLU A 308 2.06 15.85 -7.67
C GLU A 308 1.56 16.95 -6.72
N ASP A 309 1.73 18.20 -7.14
CA ASP A 309 1.20 19.35 -6.39
C ASP A 309 0.64 20.41 -7.32
N GLY A 310 -0.56 20.88 -6.98
CA GLY A 310 -1.24 21.94 -7.72
C GLY A 310 -1.80 21.51 -9.07
N ILE A 311 -1.92 20.23 -9.35
CA ILE A 311 -2.58 19.71 -10.55
C ILE A 311 -4.07 19.95 -10.42
N ARG A 312 -4.59 20.82 -11.30
CA ARG A 312 -6.02 21.02 -11.50
C ARG A 312 -6.37 20.51 -12.90
N GLN A 313 -6.81 19.29 -12.95
CA GLN A 313 -7.26 18.70 -14.19
C GLN A 313 -8.65 19.22 -14.55
N LYS A 314 -8.81 19.61 -15.80
CA LYS A 314 -10.12 19.78 -16.40
C LYS A 314 -10.37 18.58 -17.29
N LEU A 315 -11.57 18.06 -17.24
CA LEU A 315 -11.97 17.02 -18.18
C LEU A 315 -11.72 17.51 -19.61
N PRO A 316 -11.09 16.69 -20.45
CA PRO A 316 -11.01 16.97 -21.90
C PRO A 316 -12.41 17.10 -22.49
N GLU A 317 -12.53 17.93 -23.54
CA GLU A 317 -13.80 18.11 -24.23
C GLU A 317 -14.30 16.77 -24.78
N GLY A 318 -15.53 16.40 -24.42
CA GLY A 318 -16.16 15.15 -24.86
C GLY A 318 -15.95 13.95 -23.92
N GLU A 319 -15.18 14.09 -22.84
CA GLU A 319 -15.07 13.06 -21.83
C GLU A 319 -16.11 13.24 -20.70
N THR A 320 -16.53 12.11 -20.12
CA THR A 320 -17.46 12.11 -18.99
C THR A 320 -16.72 11.70 -17.72
N ALA A 321 -16.84 12.52 -16.67
CA ALA A 321 -16.40 12.14 -15.34
C ALA A 321 -17.19 10.93 -14.86
N ARG A 322 -16.52 9.97 -14.22
CA ARG A 322 -17.21 8.97 -13.43
C ARG A 322 -17.62 9.63 -12.11
N ILE A 323 -18.87 10.03 -12.03
CA ILE A 323 -19.44 10.65 -10.82
C ILE A 323 -19.85 9.52 -9.88
N LEU A 324 -19.22 9.44 -8.72
CA LEU A 324 -19.72 8.71 -7.56
C LEU A 324 -20.53 9.71 -6.69
N PRO A 325 -21.49 9.26 -5.87
CA PRO A 325 -22.37 10.17 -5.14
C PRO A 325 -21.67 11.29 -4.36
N ASP A 326 -20.42 11.10 -3.93
CA ASP A 326 -19.66 12.07 -3.15
C ASP A 326 -18.31 12.47 -3.78
N GLU A 327 -17.96 11.91 -4.96
CA GLU A 327 -16.65 12.14 -5.56
C GLU A 327 -16.72 12.17 -7.08
N GLU A 328 -16.13 13.18 -7.66
CA GLU A 328 -15.86 13.24 -9.08
C GLU A 328 -14.54 12.52 -9.35
N ARG A 329 -14.58 11.39 -10.04
CA ARG A 329 -13.40 10.67 -10.49
C ARG A 329 -13.41 10.57 -12.00
N TRP A 330 -12.29 10.84 -12.61
CA TRP A 330 -12.11 10.60 -14.02
C TRP A 330 -10.72 10.02 -14.28
N LEU A 331 -10.60 9.25 -15.34
CA LEU A 331 -9.34 8.70 -15.80
C LEU A 331 -8.85 9.57 -16.94
N ASP A 332 -7.64 10.09 -16.82
CA ASP A 332 -6.95 10.71 -17.92
C ASP A 332 -6.38 9.63 -18.84
N THR A 333 -6.92 9.53 -20.05
CA THR A 333 -6.47 8.57 -21.05
C THR A 333 -5.38 9.13 -21.95
N ARG A 334 -4.99 10.38 -21.78
CA ARG A 334 -3.89 11.00 -22.52
C ARG A 334 -2.57 10.39 -22.10
N GLN A 335 -1.65 10.29 -23.03
CA GLN A 335 -0.29 9.87 -22.76
C GLN A 335 0.48 11.00 -22.08
N HIS A 336 1.10 10.70 -20.96
CA HIS A 336 1.98 11.58 -20.22
C HIS A 336 3.37 10.98 -20.10
N TYR A 337 4.34 11.82 -19.78
CA TYR A 337 5.73 11.42 -19.66
C TYR A 337 6.34 12.01 -18.40
N THR A 338 7.18 11.20 -17.75
CA THR A 338 8.09 11.65 -16.69
C THR A 338 9.50 11.40 -17.20
N ARG A 339 10.20 12.47 -17.62
CA ARG A 339 11.48 12.42 -18.32
C ARG A 339 12.59 13.07 -17.52
N TRP A 340 13.68 12.37 -17.36
CA TRP A 340 14.79 12.81 -16.53
C TRP A 340 16.12 12.13 -16.89
N LEU A 341 17.21 12.71 -16.37
CA LEU A 341 18.57 12.18 -16.41
C LEU A 341 19.09 12.06 -14.98
N LEU A 342 19.64 10.89 -14.62
CA LEU A 342 20.34 10.66 -13.37
C LEU A 342 21.82 10.46 -13.62
N GLU A 343 22.64 11.25 -12.94
CA GLU A 343 24.09 11.24 -13.04
C GLU A 343 24.72 11.01 -11.67
N GLY A 344 25.88 10.36 -11.65
CA GLY A 344 26.74 10.19 -10.50
C GLY A 344 28.09 10.89 -10.66
N SER A 345 28.71 11.22 -9.53
CA SER A 345 30.08 11.77 -9.50
C SER A 345 30.78 11.40 -8.20
N VAL A 346 32.11 11.23 -8.29
CA VAL A 346 32.96 10.99 -7.13
C VAL A 346 33.40 12.31 -6.50
N ASP A 347 33.68 13.34 -7.28
CA ASP A 347 34.29 14.60 -6.88
C ASP A 347 33.39 15.83 -7.03
N GLY A 348 32.23 15.68 -7.70
CA GLY A 348 31.30 16.75 -8.01
C GLY A 348 31.68 17.61 -9.21
N ALA A 349 32.71 17.23 -9.97
CA ALA A 349 33.20 17.90 -11.16
C ALA A 349 32.98 17.02 -12.40
N ASP A 350 33.44 15.79 -12.36
CA ASP A 350 33.28 14.82 -13.45
C ASP A 350 32.04 13.96 -13.19
N TRP A 351 31.07 14.04 -14.12
CA TRP A 351 29.79 13.38 -14.05
C TRP A 351 29.66 12.27 -15.08
N PHE A 352 29.08 11.15 -14.68
CA PHE A 352 28.76 10.04 -15.57
C PHE A 352 27.30 9.64 -15.43
N VAL A 353 26.72 9.15 -16.52
CA VAL A 353 25.30 8.77 -16.56
C VAL A 353 25.09 7.46 -15.80
N LEU A 354 24.13 7.46 -14.88
CA LEU A 354 23.60 6.30 -14.22
C LEU A 354 22.39 5.77 -14.99
N GLU A 355 21.46 6.66 -15.36
CA GLU A 355 20.25 6.32 -16.12
C GLU A 355 19.78 7.54 -16.93
N ASP A 356 19.39 7.31 -18.18
CA ASP A 356 18.87 8.36 -19.07
C ASP A 356 17.47 8.02 -19.59
N LYS A 357 16.48 8.64 -18.99
CA LYS A 357 15.07 8.51 -19.37
C LYS A 357 14.50 9.74 -20.08
N ARG A 358 15.35 10.59 -20.67
CA ARG A 358 14.91 11.80 -21.40
C ARG A 358 14.08 11.51 -22.65
N GLN A 359 14.18 10.29 -23.19
CA GLN A 359 13.42 9.85 -24.36
C GLN A 359 12.38 8.76 -24.05
N CYS A 360 12.10 8.50 -22.76
CA CYS A 360 11.11 7.49 -22.41
C CYS A 360 9.69 7.94 -22.79
N GLU A 361 8.84 6.95 -23.06
CA GLU A 361 7.43 7.14 -23.41
C GLU A 361 6.51 6.60 -22.30
N THR A 362 6.94 6.75 -21.05
CA THR A 362 6.23 6.29 -19.88
C THR A 362 6.06 7.41 -18.87
N ASP A 363 4.98 7.34 -18.10
CA ASP A 363 4.75 8.16 -16.91
C ASP A 363 4.98 7.29 -15.69
N LEU A 364 6.16 7.42 -15.09
CA LEU A 364 6.54 6.68 -13.88
C LEU A 364 6.88 7.66 -12.76
N PRO A 365 5.90 8.00 -11.91
CA PRO A 365 6.13 8.90 -10.77
C PRO A 365 6.98 8.24 -9.66
N HIS A 366 7.18 6.91 -9.73
CA HIS A 366 8.07 6.15 -8.85
C HIS A 366 8.98 5.32 -9.70
N ASP A 367 10.28 5.54 -9.60
CA ASP A 367 11.25 4.80 -10.39
C ASP A 367 12.35 4.22 -9.51
N PHE A 368 12.86 3.06 -9.90
CA PHE A 368 13.86 2.32 -9.15
C PHE A 368 14.97 1.85 -10.10
N ILE A 369 16.18 2.34 -9.86
CA ILE A 369 17.38 2.05 -10.62
C ILE A 369 18.27 1.15 -9.76
N GLU A 370 18.72 0.04 -10.29
CA GLU A 370 19.51 -0.96 -9.59
C GLU A 370 20.84 -1.23 -10.30
N SER A 371 21.89 -1.50 -9.54
CA SER A 371 23.18 -1.96 -10.00
C SER A 371 23.64 -3.16 -9.19
N GLU A 372 23.82 -4.31 -9.82
CA GLU A 372 24.21 -5.56 -9.16
C GLU A 372 25.61 -5.47 -8.51
N GLU A 373 26.54 -4.78 -9.16
CA GLU A 373 27.93 -4.65 -8.70
C GLU A 373 28.14 -3.48 -7.73
N GLY A 374 27.18 -2.56 -7.68
CA GLY A 374 27.33 -1.29 -6.98
C GLY A 374 28.23 -0.32 -7.73
N ILE A 375 27.99 0.97 -7.55
CA ILE A 375 28.73 2.05 -8.21
C ILE A 375 29.30 2.97 -7.13
N GLU A 376 30.63 3.19 -7.16
CA GLU A 376 31.26 4.12 -6.22
C GLU A 376 31.02 5.58 -6.67
N LEU A 377 30.31 6.34 -5.82
CA LEU A 377 30.06 7.74 -6.00
C LEU A 377 29.83 8.46 -4.66
N ARG A 378 29.91 9.78 -4.71
CA ARG A 378 29.57 10.64 -3.57
C ARG A 378 28.40 11.55 -3.90
N PHE A 379 28.28 12.00 -5.15
CA PHE A 379 27.25 12.94 -5.55
C PHE A 379 26.32 12.29 -6.56
N LEU A 380 25.03 12.61 -6.46
CA LEU A 380 24.03 12.29 -7.45
C LEU A 380 23.37 13.57 -7.95
N ARG A 381 23.08 13.65 -9.25
CA ARG A 381 22.30 14.74 -9.83
C ARG A 381 21.14 14.17 -10.63
N LEU A 382 19.93 14.57 -10.30
CA LEU A 382 18.72 14.29 -11.05
C LEU A 382 18.32 15.56 -11.79
N THR A 383 18.36 15.53 -13.13
CA THR A 383 17.89 16.63 -13.99
C THR A 383 16.55 16.24 -14.61
N ILE A 384 15.54 17.06 -14.45
CA ILE A 384 14.15 16.80 -14.84
C ILE A 384 13.84 17.60 -16.09
N GLU A 385 13.40 16.91 -17.15
CA GLU A 385 13.08 17.50 -18.44
C GLU A 385 11.58 17.68 -18.63
N GLU A 386 10.78 16.73 -18.15
CA GLU A 386 9.33 16.75 -18.29
C GLU A 386 8.63 16.03 -17.15
N VAL A 387 7.53 16.60 -16.68
CA VAL A 387 6.54 15.94 -15.82
C VAL A 387 5.15 16.19 -16.39
N PRO A 388 4.15 15.35 -16.09
CA PRO A 388 2.78 15.55 -16.55
C PRO A 388 2.23 16.95 -16.23
N PHE A 389 1.32 17.42 -17.08
CA PHE A 389 0.49 18.62 -16.89
C PHE A 389 1.25 19.97 -16.87
N TYR A 390 2.53 20.01 -17.24
CA TYR A 390 3.33 21.24 -17.27
C TYR A 390 3.32 22.02 -15.94
N VAL A 391 3.36 21.30 -14.84
CA VAL A 391 3.52 21.87 -13.50
C VAL A 391 4.99 21.91 -13.10
N PRO A 392 5.38 22.74 -12.11
CA PRO A 392 6.72 22.64 -11.54
C PRO A 392 6.95 21.25 -10.94
N PRO A 393 8.06 20.57 -11.31
CA PRO A 393 8.33 19.25 -10.75
C PRO A 393 8.48 19.28 -9.23
N CYS A 394 7.99 18.22 -8.60
CA CYS A 394 8.08 18.00 -7.18
C CYS A 394 8.76 16.66 -6.91
N ILE A 395 9.70 16.61 -5.96
CA ILE A 395 10.39 15.40 -5.53
C ILE A 395 10.17 15.21 -4.03
N SER A 396 9.54 14.12 -3.63
CA SER A 396 9.38 13.73 -2.22
C SER A 396 10.46 12.77 -1.74
N GLY A 397 11.24 12.17 -2.64
CA GLY A 397 12.35 11.32 -2.25
C GLY A 397 13.35 11.09 -3.38
N LEU A 398 14.62 11.29 -3.08
CA LEU A 398 15.76 10.75 -3.82
C LEU A 398 16.49 9.83 -2.86
N ARG A 399 16.03 8.58 -2.79
CA ARG A 399 16.46 7.60 -1.82
C ARG A 399 17.58 6.76 -2.42
N VAL A 400 18.71 6.71 -1.75
CA VAL A 400 19.92 6.03 -2.22
C VAL A 400 20.23 4.91 -1.24
N PHE A 401 20.36 3.69 -1.75
CA PHE A 401 20.65 2.50 -0.98
C PHE A 401 22.01 1.92 -1.36
N GLY A 402 22.73 1.41 -0.36
CA GLY A 402 24.04 0.86 -0.61
C GLY A 402 24.80 0.50 0.65
N LYS A 403 26.15 0.42 0.52
CA LYS A 403 27.08 0.04 1.58
C LYS A 403 28.10 1.16 1.83
N SER A 404 28.68 1.18 3.01
CA SER A 404 29.87 2.02 3.26
C SER A 404 31.00 1.56 2.37
N SER A 405 31.78 2.50 1.81
CA SER A 405 32.96 2.18 1.02
C SER A 405 33.92 1.28 1.82
N GLY A 406 34.29 0.14 1.26
CA GLY A 406 35.22 -0.82 1.90
C GLY A 406 34.56 -2.06 2.54
N GLU A 407 33.24 -2.14 2.63
CA GLU A 407 32.54 -3.37 2.99
C GLU A 407 32.45 -4.28 1.76
N LYS A 408 33.18 -5.40 1.80
CA LYS A 408 33.06 -6.43 0.74
C LYS A 408 31.69 -7.10 0.84
N PRO A 409 31.11 -7.53 -0.31
CA PRO A 409 29.94 -8.40 -0.27
C PRO A 409 30.23 -9.62 0.56
N SER A 410 29.33 -9.97 1.47
CA SER A 410 29.38 -11.17 2.31
C SER A 410 29.10 -12.42 1.50
#